data_3e982fdb8824fe18ec1c294a251e54c2
#
_entry.id   3e982fdb8824fe18ec1c294a251e54c2
#
_cell.length_a   1.000
_cell.length_b   1.000
_cell.length_c   1.000
_cell.angle_alpha   90.00
_cell.angle_beta   90.00
_cell.angle_gamma   90.00
#
_symmetry.space_group_name_H-M   'P 1'
#
loop_
_entity.id
_entity.type
_entity.pdbx_description
1 polymer ?
#
loop_
_entity_poly.entity_id
_entity_poly.type
_entity_poly.pdbx_seq_one_letter_code
_entity_poly.pdbx_strand_id
1 'polypeptide(L)'
;MTQLTAQASNAQQAARFVERENYYLQAQPDFAAHAFIDEMRTAFDPRSPTGFTLLDYRSALDCEWPATTPVMLARYAKLRQGETLVSQLAAGGETYYVIAGAGVSRNRGDMIEWRQGDVFCFGGGASTRHAAGADDCLLWVVTDEPLQAFLGVHAQGTRAHAVAALHYPAAAI
;
A
#
# COMPACT_ATOMS: atom_id res chain seq x y z
N MET A 1 -61.14 -4.19 0.24
CA MET A 1 -59.99 -3.51 0.87
C MET A 1 -58.74 -4.32 0.55
N THR A 2 -57.99 -3.90 -0.48
CA THR A 2 -56.77 -4.59 -0.92
C THR A 2 -55.60 -4.02 -0.09
N GLN A 3 -55.03 -4.85 0.78
CA GLN A 3 -53.81 -4.48 1.50
C GLN A 3 -52.64 -4.44 0.49
N LEU A 4 -52.17 -3.24 0.18
CA LEU A 4 -50.90 -3.04 -0.47
C LEU A 4 -49.78 -3.38 0.57
N THR A 5 -49.25 -4.58 0.48
CA THR A 5 -48.01 -4.92 1.15
C THR A 5 -46.89 -4.13 0.46
N ALA A 6 -46.46 -3.03 1.07
CA ALA A 6 -45.31 -2.26 0.60
C ALA A 6 -44.09 -3.17 0.64
N GLN A 7 -43.54 -3.46 -0.53
CA GLN A 7 -42.28 -4.20 -0.65
C GLN A 7 -41.17 -3.31 -0.08
N ALA A 8 -40.43 -3.81 0.92
CA ALA A 8 -39.33 -3.08 1.53
C ALA A 8 -38.32 -2.67 0.44
N SER A 9 -37.85 -1.45 0.48
CA SER A 9 -36.85 -0.96 -0.46
C SER A 9 -35.53 -1.73 -0.28
N ASN A 10 -34.67 -1.81 -1.32
CA ASN A 10 -33.36 -2.45 -1.24
C ASN A 10 -32.51 -1.89 -0.07
N ALA A 11 -32.64 -0.60 0.23
CA ALA A 11 -31.99 0.02 1.36
C ALA A 11 -32.47 -0.52 2.72
N GLN A 12 -33.78 -0.78 2.85
CA GLN A 12 -34.35 -1.39 4.07
C GLN A 12 -33.93 -2.85 4.23
N GLN A 13 -33.80 -3.59 3.11
CA GLN A 13 -33.35 -4.98 3.12
C GLN A 13 -31.86 -5.10 3.44
N ALA A 14 -31.04 -4.10 3.08
CA ALA A 14 -29.61 -4.03 3.37
C ALA A 14 -29.32 -3.55 4.81
N ALA A 15 -30.31 -2.91 5.48
CA ALA A 15 -30.12 -2.45 6.85
C ALA A 15 -30.01 -3.62 7.82
N ARG A 16 -28.98 -3.59 8.67
CA ARG A 16 -28.75 -4.58 9.72
C ARG A 16 -28.81 -3.90 11.08
N PHE A 17 -29.60 -4.44 11.97
CA PHE A 17 -29.65 -4.01 13.37
C PHE A 17 -28.85 -5.01 14.20
N VAL A 18 -27.87 -4.52 14.93
CA VAL A 18 -27.06 -5.33 15.84
C VAL A 18 -27.43 -4.91 17.25
N GLU A 19 -27.97 -5.85 18.04
CA GLU A 19 -28.26 -5.62 19.44
C GLU A 19 -26.96 -5.44 20.22
N ARG A 20 -26.94 -4.55 21.19
CA ARG A 20 -25.76 -4.22 22.01
C ARG A 20 -25.12 -5.45 22.63
N GLU A 21 -25.92 -6.41 23.07
CA GLU A 21 -25.46 -7.64 23.71
C GLU A 21 -24.69 -8.56 22.73
N ASN A 22 -25.01 -8.48 21.45
CA ASN A 22 -24.39 -9.30 20.42
C ASN A 22 -23.23 -8.59 19.69
N TYR A 23 -23.01 -7.28 19.94
CA TYR A 23 -21.99 -6.49 19.25
C TYR A 23 -20.57 -7.07 19.45
N TYR A 24 -20.27 -7.52 20.67
CA TYR A 24 -18.96 -8.11 21.02
C TYR A 24 -18.85 -9.60 20.67
N LEU A 25 -19.95 -10.26 20.30
CA LEU A 25 -19.99 -11.67 19.93
C LEU A 25 -19.95 -11.90 18.41
N GLN A 26 -19.97 -10.82 17.62
CA GLN A 26 -19.78 -10.95 16.18
C GLN A 26 -18.37 -11.48 15.92
N ALA A 27 -18.30 -12.70 15.38
CA ALA A 27 -17.05 -13.26 14.92
C ALA A 27 -16.42 -12.28 13.92
N GLN A 28 -15.19 -11.85 14.20
CA GLN A 28 -14.39 -11.14 13.20
C GLN A 28 -14.33 -12.02 11.96
N PRO A 29 -14.42 -11.45 10.74
CA PRO A 29 -14.22 -12.23 9.54
C PRO A 29 -12.90 -13.00 9.65
N ASP A 30 -12.95 -14.29 9.47
CA ASP A 30 -11.77 -15.15 9.52
C ASP A 30 -11.00 -14.93 8.22
N PHE A 31 -10.07 -13.98 8.24
CA PHE A 31 -9.14 -13.77 7.13
C PHE A 31 -8.09 -14.88 7.21
N ALA A 32 -8.18 -15.85 6.31
CA ALA A 32 -7.16 -16.87 6.18
C ALA A 32 -5.80 -16.20 6.00
N ALA A 33 -4.83 -16.55 6.84
CA ALA A 33 -3.47 -16.06 6.70
C ALA A 33 -2.93 -16.44 5.31
N HIS A 34 -2.52 -15.45 4.53
CA HIS A 34 -1.94 -15.65 3.20
C HIS A 34 -0.45 -15.31 3.23
N ALA A 35 0.37 -16.24 2.75
CA ALA A 35 1.81 -16.03 2.59
C ALA A 35 2.14 -15.78 1.11
N PHE A 36 2.65 -14.62 0.79
CA PHE A 36 3.06 -14.20 -0.56
C PHE A 36 4.42 -14.79 -0.93
N ILE A 37 4.51 -16.13 -1.02
CA ILE A 37 5.78 -16.85 -1.20
C ILE A 37 6.35 -16.66 -2.61
N ASP A 38 5.51 -16.68 -3.64
CA ASP A 38 5.96 -16.57 -5.03
C ASP A 38 6.33 -15.13 -5.37
N GLU A 39 5.62 -14.15 -4.84
CA GLU A 39 5.98 -12.74 -4.93
C GLU A 39 7.30 -12.46 -4.24
N MET A 40 7.51 -13.01 -3.05
CA MET A 40 8.79 -12.91 -2.34
C MET A 40 9.92 -13.54 -3.17
N ARG A 41 9.75 -14.78 -3.66
CA ARG A 41 10.75 -15.44 -4.50
C ARG A 41 11.09 -14.61 -5.74
N THR A 42 10.08 -14.04 -6.39
CA THR A 42 10.25 -13.17 -7.54
C THR A 42 11.06 -11.93 -7.17
N ALA A 43 10.71 -11.25 -6.08
CA ALA A 43 11.38 -10.02 -5.67
C ALA A 43 12.86 -10.26 -5.27
N PHE A 44 13.15 -11.41 -4.66
CA PHE A 44 14.51 -11.77 -4.23
C PHE A 44 15.34 -12.46 -5.33
N ASP A 45 14.76 -12.86 -6.46
CA ASP A 45 15.54 -13.46 -7.56
C ASP A 45 16.49 -12.40 -8.15
N PRO A 46 17.83 -12.65 -8.17
CA PRO A 46 18.79 -11.71 -8.76
C PRO A 46 18.53 -11.40 -10.25
N ARG A 47 17.82 -12.28 -10.97
CA ARG A 47 17.49 -12.12 -12.39
C ARG A 47 16.26 -11.24 -12.62
N SER A 48 15.47 -10.98 -11.59
CA SER A 48 14.28 -10.14 -11.73
C SER A 48 14.65 -8.71 -12.14
N PRO A 49 13.93 -8.12 -13.08
CA PRO A 49 14.18 -6.77 -13.55
C PRO A 49 13.82 -5.74 -12.49
N THR A 50 14.27 -4.50 -12.69
CA THR A 50 13.78 -3.34 -11.95
C THR A 50 12.28 -3.19 -12.13
N GLY A 51 11.54 -3.06 -11.02
CA GLY A 51 10.08 -2.96 -11.03
C GLY A 51 9.44 -3.27 -9.69
N PHE A 52 8.11 -3.28 -9.69
CA PHE A 52 7.31 -3.61 -8.53
C PHE A 52 6.78 -5.05 -8.61
N THR A 53 6.76 -5.73 -7.46
CA THR A 53 6.03 -7.00 -7.25
C THR A 53 4.97 -6.74 -6.19
N LEU A 54 3.70 -6.70 -6.60
CA LEU A 54 2.58 -6.42 -5.70
C LEU A 54 2.26 -7.63 -4.82
N LEU A 55 1.89 -7.38 -3.57
CA LEU A 55 1.33 -8.37 -2.66
C LEU A 55 -0.20 -8.24 -2.69
N ASP A 56 -0.78 -8.70 -3.78
CA ASP A 56 -2.18 -8.46 -4.12
C ASP A 56 -3.07 -9.61 -3.66
N TYR A 57 -3.96 -9.32 -2.73
CA TYR A 57 -4.93 -10.24 -2.15
C TYR A 57 -6.38 -9.83 -2.46
N ARG A 58 -6.59 -8.97 -3.48
CA ARG A 58 -7.92 -8.41 -3.82
C ARG A 58 -9.01 -9.46 -4.01
N SER A 59 -8.68 -10.63 -4.56
CA SER A 59 -9.65 -11.70 -4.80
C SER A 59 -10.23 -12.28 -3.52
N ALA A 60 -9.46 -12.35 -2.43
CA ALA A 60 -9.92 -12.80 -1.13
C ALA A 60 -10.58 -11.67 -0.32
N LEU A 61 -10.23 -10.43 -0.62
CA LEU A 61 -10.82 -9.24 0.01
C LEU A 61 -12.10 -8.76 -0.72
N ASP A 62 -12.46 -9.42 -1.83
CA ASP A 62 -13.62 -9.05 -2.68
C ASP A 62 -13.64 -7.56 -3.05
N CYS A 63 -12.48 -7.05 -3.54
CA CYS A 63 -12.36 -5.67 -3.98
C CYS A 63 -11.82 -5.57 -5.42
N GLU A 64 -12.14 -4.45 -6.10
CA GLU A 64 -11.82 -4.26 -7.53
C GLU A 64 -10.37 -3.81 -7.76
N TRP A 65 -9.72 -3.22 -6.76
CA TRP A 65 -8.37 -2.67 -6.82
C TRP A 65 -7.35 -3.58 -6.13
N PRO A 66 -6.05 -3.49 -6.50
CA PRO A 66 -4.99 -4.22 -5.80
C PRO A 66 -4.95 -3.83 -4.33
N ALA A 67 -4.91 -4.84 -3.45
CA ALA A 67 -4.90 -4.64 -2.01
C ALA A 67 -4.24 -5.83 -1.30
N THR A 68 -3.43 -5.56 -0.29
CA THR A 68 -2.89 -6.58 0.62
C THR A 68 -3.79 -6.72 1.84
N THR A 69 -4.35 -5.61 2.28
CA THR A 69 -5.39 -5.50 3.31
C THR A 69 -6.49 -4.56 2.80
N PRO A 70 -7.67 -4.49 3.44
CA PRO A 70 -8.74 -3.59 2.99
C PRO A 70 -8.33 -2.12 2.82
N VAL A 71 -7.27 -1.67 3.49
CA VAL A 71 -6.86 -0.26 3.51
C VAL A 71 -5.41 -0.02 3.06
N MET A 72 -4.63 -1.08 2.83
CA MET A 72 -3.22 -0.95 2.47
C MET A 72 -2.82 -1.90 1.34
N LEU A 73 -1.88 -1.43 0.51
CA LEU A 73 -1.19 -2.24 -0.50
C LEU A 73 0.30 -2.26 -0.19
N ALA A 74 0.81 -3.47 0.02
CA ALA A 74 2.24 -3.72 0.14
C ALA A 74 2.82 -4.23 -1.19
N ARG A 75 4.08 -3.93 -1.44
CA ARG A 75 4.83 -4.40 -2.61
C ARG A 75 6.32 -4.43 -2.35
N TYR A 76 7.03 -5.21 -3.13
CA TYR A 76 8.47 -5.08 -3.26
C TYR A 76 8.80 -4.13 -4.42
N ALA A 77 9.81 -3.29 -4.23
CA ALA A 77 10.43 -2.50 -5.28
C ALA A 77 11.86 -2.97 -5.47
N LYS A 78 12.13 -3.65 -6.59
CA LYS A 78 13.47 -4.09 -7.00
C LYS A 78 14.10 -3.02 -7.87
N LEU A 79 15.36 -2.69 -7.60
CA LEU A 79 16.18 -1.87 -8.48
C LEU A 79 17.49 -2.63 -8.73
N ARG A 80 17.86 -2.80 -9.98
CA ARG A 80 19.18 -3.32 -10.33
C ARG A 80 20.23 -2.24 -10.19
N GLN A 81 21.47 -2.66 -9.96
CA GLN A 81 22.63 -1.77 -9.85
C GLN A 81 22.60 -0.64 -10.89
N GLY A 82 22.68 0.61 -10.45
CA GLY A 82 22.71 1.81 -11.30
C GLY A 82 21.41 2.14 -12.01
N GLU A 83 20.36 1.31 -11.86
CA GLU A 83 19.05 1.57 -12.48
C GLU A 83 18.18 2.49 -11.64
N THR A 84 17.13 2.97 -12.28
CA THR A 84 16.17 3.91 -11.69
C THR A 84 14.75 3.35 -11.83
N LEU A 85 13.96 3.45 -10.77
CA LEU A 85 12.54 3.16 -10.75
C LEU A 85 11.77 4.46 -10.49
N VAL A 86 10.79 4.75 -11.34
CA VAL A 86 9.91 5.92 -11.19
C VAL A 86 8.49 5.43 -10.98
N SER A 87 7.83 5.97 -9.97
CA SER A 87 6.43 5.68 -9.66
C SER A 87 5.65 6.96 -9.45
N GLN A 88 4.33 6.85 -9.63
CA GLN A 88 3.36 7.84 -9.18
C GLN A 88 2.17 7.07 -8.60
N LEU A 89 2.18 6.88 -7.29
CA LEU A 89 1.21 6.06 -6.58
C LEU A 89 0.01 6.92 -6.17
N ALA A 90 -1.18 6.37 -6.34
CA ALA A 90 -2.44 7.05 -5.97
C ALA A 90 -2.69 6.92 -4.46
N ALA A 91 -1.71 7.37 -3.65
CA ALA A 91 -1.66 7.22 -2.20
C ALA A 91 -1.60 8.58 -1.51
N GLY A 92 -2.04 8.65 -0.26
CA GLY A 92 -1.83 9.80 0.62
C GLY A 92 -0.40 9.85 1.17
N GLY A 93 0.23 8.69 1.32
CA GLY A 93 1.62 8.53 1.75
C GLY A 93 2.25 7.24 1.24
N GLU A 94 3.58 7.26 1.15
CA GLU A 94 4.42 6.15 0.71
C GLU A 94 5.45 5.86 1.82
N THR A 95 5.42 4.65 2.39
CA THR A 95 6.40 4.22 3.41
C THR A 95 7.29 3.14 2.84
N TYR A 96 8.58 3.26 3.06
CA TYR A 96 9.61 2.39 2.54
C TYR A 96 10.47 1.82 3.67
N TYR A 97 10.75 0.52 3.61
CA TYR A 97 11.78 -0.15 4.39
C TYR A 97 12.84 -0.73 3.45
N VAL A 98 14.10 -0.45 3.70
CA VAL A 98 15.22 -0.91 2.87
C VAL A 98 15.63 -2.32 3.30
N ILE A 99 15.24 -3.33 2.52
CA ILE A 99 15.61 -4.72 2.78
C ILE A 99 17.06 -4.97 2.43
N ALA A 100 17.54 -4.41 1.29
CA ALA A 100 18.91 -4.60 0.82
C ALA A 100 19.36 -3.43 -0.06
N GLY A 101 20.67 -3.20 -0.09
CA GLY A 101 21.32 -2.19 -0.92
C GLY A 101 21.34 -0.79 -0.31
N ALA A 102 21.74 0.17 -1.12
CA ALA A 102 21.79 1.59 -0.81
C ALA A 102 21.47 2.43 -2.05
N GLY A 103 20.86 3.58 -1.86
CA GLY A 103 20.49 4.43 -2.98
C GLY A 103 19.95 5.79 -2.55
N VAL A 104 19.30 6.45 -3.50
CA VAL A 104 18.71 7.79 -3.30
C VAL A 104 17.28 7.80 -3.82
N SER A 105 16.38 8.39 -3.05
CA SER A 105 15.01 8.65 -3.49
C SER A 105 14.72 10.13 -3.51
N ARG A 106 13.93 10.55 -4.50
CA ARG A 106 13.50 11.94 -4.68
C ARG A 106 12.00 11.99 -4.91
N ASN A 107 11.32 12.85 -4.14
CA ASN A 107 9.91 13.15 -4.33
C ASN A 107 9.75 14.68 -4.20
N ARG A 108 9.18 15.32 -5.19
CA ARG A 108 9.10 16.80 -5.27
C ARG A 108 10.48 17.45 -5.07
N GLY A 109 10.65 18.25 -4.02
CA GLY A 109 11.92 18.88 -3.65
C GLY A 109 12.76 18.12 -2.62
N ASP A 110 12.21 17.05 -2.07
CA ASP A 110 12.87 16.27 -1.03
C ASP A 110 13.77 15.19 -1.62
N MET A 111 14.90 14.93 -0.95
CA MET A 111 15.86 13.90 -1.30
C MET A 111 16.28 13.15 -0.04
N ILE A 112 16.21 11.82 -0.10
CA ILE A 112 16.64 10.93 0.98
C ILE A 112 17.68 9.94 0.42
N GLU A 113 18.86 9.94 1.00
CA GLU A 113 19.86 8.90 0.83
C GLU A 113 19.57 7.81 1.86
N TRP A 114 19.46 6.56 1.42
CA TRP A 114 19.10 5.44 2.25
C TRP A 114 20.00 4.23 2.05
N ARG A 115 20.05 3.36 3.04
CA ARG A 115 20.77 2.09 3.03
C ARG A 115 19.98 1.01 3.75
N GLN A 116 20.45 -0.22 3.67
CA GLN A 116 19.82 -1.39 4.31
C GLN A 116 19.46 -1.12 5.79
N GLY A 117 18.24 -1.45 6.15
CA GLY A 117 17.66 -1.28 7.49
C GLY A 117 16.98 0.06 7.73
N ASP A 118 17.18 1.04 6.85
CA ASP A 118 16.52 2.34 6.99
C ASP A 118 15.01 2.25 6.69
N VAL A 119 14.23 3.13 7.35
CA VAL A 119 12.83 3.41 7.02
C VAL A 119 12.72 4.86 6.58
N PHE A 120 11.96 5.12 5.51
CA PHE A 120 11.68 6.48 5.08
C PHE A 120 10.27 6.63 4.50
N CYS A 121 9.76 7.84 4.47
CA CYS A 121 8.43 8.17 3.98
C CYS A 121 8.46 9.38 3.07
N PHE A 122 7.52 9.39 2.10
CA PHE A 122 7.17 10.58 1.32
C PHE A 122 5.66 10.79 1.33
N GLY A 123 5.23 12.01 1.10
CA GLY A 123 3.84 12.30 0.78
C GLY A 123 3.48 11.78 -0.61
N GLY A 124 2.31 11.15 -0.72
CA GLY A 124 1.86 10.55 -1.97
C GLY A 124 1.36 11.55 -3.02
N GLY A 125 0.86 11.03 -4.13
CA GLY A 125 0.26 11.79 -5.23
C GLY A 125 1.25 12.55 -6.13
N ALA A 126 2.55 12.45 -5.89
CA ALA A 126 3.59 12.97 -6.76
C ALA A 126 4.46 11.85 -7.31
N SER A 127 5.27 12.17 -8.33
CA SER A 127 6.25 11.22 -8.85
C SER A 127 7.38 11.04 -7.84
N THR A 128 7.67 9.78 -7.50
CA THR A 128 8.82 9.37 -6.70
C THR A 128 9.82 8.65 -7.60
N ARG A 129 11.08 9.09 -7.55
CA ARG A 129 12.18 8.48 -8.30
C ARG A 129 13.17 7.86 -7.32
N HIS A 130 13.41 6.57 -7.47
CA HIS A 130 14.42 5.81 -6.74
C HIS A 130 15.59 5.50 -7.67
N ALA A 131 16.82 5.67 -7.22
CA ALA A 131 18.03 5.29 -7.94
C ALA A 131 18.87 4.38 -7.07
N ALA A 132 19.22 3.19 -7.59
CA ALA A 132 20.13 2.27 -6.94
C ALA A 132 21.58 2.78 -7.03
N GLY A 133 22.36 2.49 -6.00
CA GLY A 133 23.79 2.77 -5.95
C GLY A 133 24.63 1.70 -6.66
N ALA A 134 25.69 1.24 -5.97
CA ALA A 134 26.64 0.29 -6.51
C ALA A 134 26.14 -1.16 -6.55
N ASP A 135 25.04 -1.47 -5.89
CA ASP A 135 24.49 -2.81 -5.77
C ASP A 135 23.00 -2.82 -6.12
N ASP A 136 22.46 -4.01 -6.37
CA ASP A 136 21.01 -4.23 -6.47
C ASP A 136 20.34 -3.83 -5.15
N CYS A 137 19.16 -3.21 -5.24
CA CYS A 137 18.40 -2.77 -4.09
C CYS A 137 17.03 -3.46 -4.05
N LEU A 138 16.56 -3.71 -2.84
CA LEU A 138 15.22 -4.22 -2.59
C LEU A 138 14.57 -3.42 -1.47
N LEU A 139 13.44 -2.82 -1.76
CA LEU A 139 12.64 -2.06 -0.82
C LEU A 139 11.29 -2.77 -0.59
N TRP A 140 10.81 -2.73 0.65
CA TRP A 140 9.42 -3.00 0.98
C TRP A 140 8.67 -1.68 0.99
N VAL A 141 7.55 -1.62 0.27
CA VAL A 141 6.77 -0.39 0.11
C VAL A 141 5.34 -0.65 0.55
N VAL A 142 4.80 0.23 1.38
CA VAL A 142 3.41 0.20 1.84
C VAL A 142 2.74 1.54 1.56
N THR A 143 1.53 1.48 1.01
CA THR A 143 0.71 2.64 0.64
C THR A 143 -0.74 2.44 1.05
N ASP A 144 -1.48 3.54 1.18
CA ASP A 144 -2.92 3.58 1.46
C ASP A 144 -3.78 3.65 0.17
N GLU A 145 -3.25 3.21 -0.97
CA GLU A 145 -3.97 3.22 -2.26
C GLU A 145 -5.37 2.56 -2.18
N PRO A 146 -5.56 1.39 -1.50
CA PRO A 146 -6.88 0.79 -1.37
C PRO A 146 -7.87 1.67 -0.61
N LEU A 147 -7.43 2.35 0.45
CA LEU A 147 -8.26 3.30 1.19
C LEU A 147 -8.67 4.49 0.31
N GLN A 148 -7.72 5.04 -0.46
CA GLN A 148 -8.01 6.15 -1.39
C GLN A 148 -9.01 5.71 -2.46
N ALA A 149 -8.85 4.51 -3.03
CA ALA A 149 -9.77 3.94 -4.00
C ALA A 149 -11.16 3.74 -3.41
N PHE A 150 -11.27 3.17 -2.21
CA PHE A 150 -12.53 2.97 -1.49
C PHE A 150 -13.27 4.29 -1.23
N LEU A 151 -12.54 5.33 -0.84
CA LEU A 151 -13.10 6.66 -0.58
C LEU A 151 -13.42 7.43 -1.86
N GLY A 152 -13.03 6.95 -3.04
CA GLY A 152 -13.17 7.65 -4.32
C GLY A 152 -12.39 8.95 -4.39
N VAL A 153 -11.29 9.07 -3.62
CA VAL A 153 -10.43 10.25 -3.59
C VAL A 153 -9.15 10.00 -4.37
N HIS A 154 -8.65 11.07 -5.00
CA HIS A 154 -7.37 11.02 -5.70
C HIS A 154 -6.40 11.97 -5.00
N ALA A 155 -5.26 11.45 -4.58
CA ALA A 155 -4.19 12.27 -4.03
C ALA A 155 -3.72 13.26 -5.10
N GLN A 156 -4.05 14.54 -4.92
CA GLN A 156 -3.61 15.60 -5.82
C GLN A 156 -2.27 16.15 -5.34
N GLY A 157 -1.25 16.06 -6.19
CA GLY A 157 0.13 16.45 -5.90
C GLY A 157 0.38 17.93 -5.61
N THR A 158 -0.68 18.75 -5.48
CA THR A 158 -0.58 20.21 -5.38
C THR A 158 -0.81 20.78 -3.99
N ARG A 159 -1.20 19.98 -2.99
CA ARG A 159 -1.41 20.47 -1.62
C ARG A 159 -0.15 20.35 -0.76
N ALA A 160 0.04 21.34 0.12
CA ALA A 160 0.97 21.26 1.23
C ALA A 160 0.66 19.98 2.05
N HIS A 161 1.70 19.21 2.31
CA HIS A 161 1.64 17.79 2.65
C HIS A 161 0.97 17.49 3.98
N ALA A 162 0.07 16.50 3.98
CA ALA A 162 -0.33 15.83 5.20
C ALA A 162 0.81 14.92 5.74
N VAL A 163 1.65 14.38 4.84
CA VAL A 163 2.81 13.53 5.20
C VAL A 163 4.09 14.25 4.74
N ALA A 164 4.97 14.54 5.70
CA ALA A 164 6.30 15.09 5.43
C ALA A 164 7.25 13.99 4.94
N ALA A 165 8.33 14.39 4.23
CA ALA A 165 9.45 13.50 4.00
C ALA A 165 10.17 13.23 5.33
N LEU A 166 10.29 11.95 5.70
CA LEU A 166 10.90 11.52 6.96
C LEU A 166 11.91 10.41 6.67
N HIS A 167 13.03 10.41 7.40
CA HIS A 167 14.05 9.38 7.31
C HIS A 167 14.42 8.90 8.72
N TYR A 168 14.33 7.62 8.94
CA TYR A 168 14.74 6.91 10.15
C TYR A 168 15.90 5.98 9.80
N PRO A 169 17.17 6.38 10.07
CA PRO A 169 18.31 5.52 9.87
C PRO A 169 18.25 4.26 10.74
N ALA A 170 18.69 3.12 10.24
CA ALA A 170 18.71 1.84 10.96
C ALA A 170 19.32 1.94 12.37
N ALA A 171 20.33 2.80 12.55
CA ALA A 171 20.98 3.01 13.83
C ALA A 171 20.11 3.76 14.86
N ALA A 172 18.97 4.35 14.44
CA ALA A 172 18.04 5.08 15.29
C ALA A 172 16.76 4.26 15.64
N ILE A 173 16.63 3.07 15.07
CA ILE A 173 15.55 2.12 15.28
C ILE A 173 16.03 1.00 16.20
#